data_bc773c9823ca6b43749950a4469ab4ce
#
_entry.id   bc773c9823ca6b43749950a4469ab4ce
#
_cell.length_a   1.000
_cell.length_b   1.000
_cell.length_c   1.000
_cell.angle_alpha   90.00
_cell.angle_beta   90.00
_cell.angle_gamma   90.00
#
_symmetry.space_group_name_H-M   'P 1'
#
loop_
_entity.id
_entity.type
_entity.pdbx_description
1 polymer ?
#
loop_
_entity_poly.entity_id
_entity_poly.type
_entity_poly.pdbx_seq_one_letter_code
_entity_poly.pdbx_strand_id
1 'polypeptide(L)'
;MFRQVTVLLYGKKIGYLRQQDTGFTFEYLSDYKGIPLSLSFPVEKRVFHSAALFPYFASLAPEGWLRSRVSELQKIDEKDLFGMLIQNGSNLLGAVQLIAGE
;
A
#
# COMPACT_ATOMS: atom_id res chain seq x y z
N MET A 1 16.34 -1.53 -3.68
CA MET A 1 15.37 -0.64 -4.32
C MET A 1 14.49 0.02 -3.27
N PHE A 2 14.21 1.30 -3.43
CA PHE A 2 13.34 2.03 -2.50
C PHE A 2 12.14 2.59 -3.26
N ARG A 3 10.95 2.28 -2.75
CA ARG A 3 9.70 2.83 -3.28
C ARG A 3 8.82 3.27 -2.12
N GLN A 4 8.11 4.36 -2.29
CA GLN A 4 7.24 4.90 -1.24
C GLN A 4 5.96 5.43 -1.84
N VAL A 5 4.84 5.19 -1.15
CA VAL A 5 3.56 5.82 -1.49
C VAL A 5 2.98 6.47 -0.24
N THR A 6 2.19 7.50 -0.45
CA THR A 6 1.38 8.09 0.61
C THR A 6 0.07 7.32 0.68
N VAL A 7 -0.32 6.94 1.88
CA VAL A 7 -1.58 6.22 2.12
C VAL A 7 -2.64 7.23 2.53
N LEU A 8 -3.77 7.24 1.79
CA LEU A 8 -4.92 8.07 2.11
C LEU A 8 -6.08 7.20 2.54
N LEU A 9 -6.85 7.68 3.49
CA LEU A 9 -8.08 7.03 3.95
C LEU A 9 -9.17 8.07 3.90
N TYR A 10 -10.22 7.82 3.10
CA TYR A 10 -11.28 8.78 2.83
C TYR A 10 -10.73 10.13 2.37
N GLY A 11 -9.71 10.08 1.49
CA GLY A 11 -9.10 11.27 0.92
C GLY A 11 -8.13 12.02 1.81
N LYS A 12 -7.89 11.54 3.02
CA LYS A 12 -7.01 12.19 4.00
C LYS A 12 -5.71 11.40 4.14
N LYS A 13 -4.57 12.08 4.10
CA LYS A 13 -3.27 11.45 4.37
C LYS A 13 -3.25 10.88 5.77
N ILE A 14 -2.87 9.61 5.90
CA ILE A 14 -2.73 8.97 7.21
C ILE A 14 -1.33 8.42 7.45
N GLY A 15 -0.55 8.17 6.42
CA GLY A 15 0.78 7.62 6.60
C GLY A 15 1.47 7.28 5.29
N TYR A 16 2.55 6.50 5.40
CA TYR A 16 3.38 6.11 4.26
C TYR A 16 3.62 4.60 4.27
N LEU A 17 3.61 4.02 3.07
CA LEU A 17 4.01 2.65 2.86
C LEU A 17 5.29 2.66 2.03
N ARG A 18 6.36 2.05 2.56
CA ARG A 18 7.68 2.06 1.92
C ARG A 18 8.16 0.64 1.66
N GLN A 19 8.86 0.47 0.54
CA GLN A 19 9.63 -0.73 0.27
C GLN A 19 11.10 -0.39 0.33
N GLN A 20 11.85 -1.16 1.11
CA GLN A 20 13.29 -1.00 1.28
C GLN A 20 13.96 -2.35 1.00
N ASP A 21 15.30 -2.38 0.96
CA ASP A 21 16.02 -3.63 0.71
C ASP A 21 15.71 -4.70 1.75
N THR A 22 15.40 -4.30 2.96
CA THR A 22 15.12 -5.22 4.08
C THR A 22 13.65 -5.59 4.21
N GLY A 23 12.77 -5.06 3.36
CA GLY A 23 11.35 -5.36 3.41
C GLY A 23 10.47 -4.13 3.31
N PHE A 24 9.34 -4.15 4.02
CA PHE A 24 8.33 -3.11 3.94
C PHE A 24 8.10 -2.45 5.30
N THR A 25 7.75 -1.17 5.28
CA THR A 25 7.40 -0.40 6.47
C THR A 25 6.12 0.37 6.18
N PHE A 26 5.14 0.28 7.10
CA PHE A 26 4.01 1.19 7.11
C PHE A 26 4.11 2.06 8.36
N GLU A 27 4.00 3.37 8.17
CA GLU A 27 4.14 4.33 9.26
C GLU A 27 3.03 5.37 9.19
N TYR A 28 2.27 5.52 10.29
CA TYR A 28 1.30 6.60 10.40
C TYR A 28 2.01 7.94 10.52
N LEU A 29 1.35 9.00 10.06
CA LEU A 29 1.82 10.36 10.33
C LEU A 29 1.92 10.57 11.83
N SER A 30 2.92 11.34 12.26
CA SER A 30 3.20 11.53 13.68
C SER A 30 2.02 12.15 14.45
N ASP A 31 1.18 12.93 13.78
CA ASP A 31 0.03 13.59 14.38
C ASP A 31 -1.30 12.90 14.08
N TYR A 32 -1.28 11.75 13.40
CA TYR A 32 -2.52 11.06 13.05
C TYR A 32 -3.15 10.43 14.30
N LYS A 33 -4.41 10.76 14.55
CA LYS A 33 -5.17 10.25 15.70
C LYS A 33 -6.54 9.72 15.29
N GLY A 34 -6.75 9.48 14.01
CA GLY A 34 -8.02 8.99 13.49
C GLY A 34 -8.21 7.50 13.68
N ILE A 35 -9.15 6.94 12.92
CA ILE A 35 -9.41 5.51 12.96
C ILE A 35 -8.21 4.74 12.38
N PRO A 36 -7.94 3.52 12.88
CA PRO A 36 -6.87 2.71 12.32
C PRO A 36 -7.20 2.28 10.88
N LEU A 37 -6.17 2.13 10.06
CA LEU A 37 -6.33 1.67 8.69
C LEU A 37 -6.97 0.28 8.64
N SER A 38 -6.56 -0.59 9.56
CA SER A 38 -7.17 -1.90 9.76
C SER A 38 -6.85 -2.38 11.16
N LEU A 39 -7.46 -3.50 11.56
CA LEU A 39 -7.18 -4.11 12.88
C LEU A 39 -5.72 -4.51 13.03
N SER A 40 -5.04 -4.77 11.90
CA SER A 40 -3.62 -5.13 11.91
C SER A 40 -2.70 -3.94 12.19
N PHE A 41 -3.21 -2.72 12.09
CA PHE A 41 -2.42 -1.50 12.20
C PHE A 41 -2.98 -0.56 13.28
N PRO A 42 -2.91 -0.95 14.57
CA PRO A 42 -3.37 -0.05 15.62
C PRO A 42 -2.57 1.25 15.62
N VAL A 43 -3.27 2.39 15.71
CA VAL A 43 -2.65 3.71 15.60
C VAL A 43 -1.58 3.94 16.66
N GLU A 44 -1.77 3.39 17.85
CA GLU A 44 -0.87 3.57 18.97
C GLU A 44 0.55 3.07 18.69
N LYS A 45 0.67 2.04 17.87
CA LYS A 45 2.00 1.48 17.55
C LYS A 45 2.78 2.32 16.55
N ARG A 46 2.12 3.05 15.69
CA ARG A 46 2.69 4.01 14.74
C ARG A 46 3.49 3.41 13.59
N VAL A 47 4.42 2.49 13.82
CA VAL A 47 5.33 1.97 12.79
C VAL A 47 5.27 0.45 12.76
N PHE A 48 5.20 -0.11 11.55
CA PHE A 48 5.07 -1.55 11.35
C PHE A 48 6.08 -1.99 10.29
N HIS A 49 6.70 -3.15 10.50
CA HIS A 49 7.70 -3.72 9.58
C HIS A 49 7.32 -5.12 9.18
N SER A 50 7.66 -5.51 7.94
CA SER A 50 7.44 -6.86 7.44
C SER A 50 8.46 -7.17 6.36
N ALA A 51 8.94 -8.42 6.31
CA ALA A 51 9.86 -8.85 5.24
C ALA A 51 9.14 -8.88 3.88
N ALA A 52 7.84 -9.14 3.88
CA ALA A 52 7.02 -9.16 2.67
C ALA A 52 5.95 -8.08 2.76
N LEU A 53 5.30 -7.79 1.62
CA LEU A 53 4.19 -6.82 1.63
C LEU A 53 3.12 -7.28 2.62
N PHE A 54 2.64 -6.35 3.44
CA PHE A 54 1.64 -6.65 4.46
C PHE A 54 0.39 -7.26 3.81
N PRO A 55 -0.21 -8.30 4.41
CA PRO A 55 -1.40 -8.93 3.84
C PRO A 55 -2.53 -7.95 3.53
N TYR A 56 -2.72 -6.95 4.38
CA TYR A 56 -3.75 -5.94 4.13
C TYR A 56 -3.53 -5.25 2.78
N PHE A 57 -2.31 -4.79 2.52
CA PHE A 57 -2.01 -4.10 1.26
C PHE A 57 -2.02 -5.06 0.08
N ALA A 58 -1.53 -6.28 0.27
CA ALA A 58 -1.55 -7.29 -0.79
C ALA A 58 -2.98 -7.59 -1.24
N SER A 59 -3.94 -7.55 -0.31
CA SER A 59 -5.35 -7.82 -0.62
C SER A 59 -5.99 -6.74 -1.50
N LEU A 60 -5.38 -5.57 -1.60
CA LEU A 60 -5.88 -4.49 -2.44
C LEU A 60 -5.46 -4.67 -3.91
N ALA A 61 -4.48 -5.53 -4.17
CA ALA A 61 -4.01 -5.79 -5.53
C ALA A 61 -5.00 -6.68 -6.29
N PRO A 62 -5.00 -6.61 -7.63
CA PRO A 62 -5.84 -7.51 -8.43
C PRO A 62 -5.51 -8.98 -8.17
N GLU A 63 -6.49 -9.87 -8.34
CA GLU A 63 -6.33 -11.30 -8.13
C GLU A 63 -6.68 -12.06 -9.39
N GLY A 64 -6.21 -13.32 -9.47
CA GLY A 64 -6.55 -14.24 -10.52
C GLY A 64 -6.24 -13.72 -11.91
N TRP A 65 -7.18 -13.93 -12.84
CA TRP A 65 -6.97 -13.49 -14.23
C TRP A 65 -6.91 -11.98 -14.35
N LEU A 66 -7.55 -11.24 -13.43
CA LEU A 66 -7.47 -9.78 -13.44
C LEU A 66 -6.02 -9.33 -13.19
N ARG A 67 -5.30 -10.03 -12.29
CA ARG A 67 -3.88 -9.74 -12.07
C ARG A 67 -3.07 -9.99 -13.34
N SER A 68 -3.33 -11.10 -14.03
CA SER A 68 -2.64 -11.41 -15.29
C SER A 68 -2.91 -10.33 -16.33
N ARG A 69 -4.17 -9.87 -16.45
CA ARG A 69 -4.54 -8.84 -17.41
C ARG A 69 -3.85 -7.51 -17.10
N VAL A 70 -3.84 -7.11 -15.83
CA VAL A 70 -3.18 -5.88 -15.41
C VAL A 70 -1.68 -5.96 -15.66
N SER A 71 -1.07 -7.10 -15.32
CA SER A 71 0.35 -7.34 -15.58
C SER A 71 0.68 -7.18 -17.07
N GLU A 72 -0.12 -7.80 -17.92
CA GLU A 72 0.08 -7.77 -19.35
C GLU A 72 -0.11 -6.35 -19.93
N LEU A 73 -1.19 -5.67 -19.54
CA LEU A 73 -1.53 -4.36 -20.06
C LEU A 73 -0.59 -3.26 -19.57
N GLN A 74 -0.14 -3.35 -18.33
CA GLN A 74 0.72 -2.33 -17.71
C GLN A 74 2.19 -2.71 -17.69
N LYS A 75 2.52 -3.92 -18.18
CA LYS A 75 3.90 -4.43 -18.21
C LYS A 75 4.56 -4.44 -16.84
N ILE A 76 3.82 -4.92 -15.86
CA ILE A 76 4.26 -5.10 -14.49
C ILE A 76 4.31 -6.59 -14.18
N ASP A 77 5.39 -7.07 -13.55
CA ASP A 77 5.50 -8.47 -13.14
C ASP A 77 4.33 -8.84 -12.23
N GLU A 78 3.69 -9.98 -12.49
CA GLU A 78 2.57 -10.47 -11.67
C GLU A 78 2.96 -10.63 -10.20
N LYS A 79 4.22 -10.87 -9.91
CA LYS A 79 4.72 -11.03 -8.55
C LYS A 79 5.01 -9.71 -7.85
N ASP A 80 5.05 -8.62 -8.59
CA ASP A 80 5.33 -7.30 -8.03
C ASP A 80 4.02 -6.62 -7.64
N LEU A 81 3.41 -7.10 -6.56
CA LEU A 81 2.13 -6.56 -6.06
C LEU A 81 2.25 -5.08 -5.70
N PHE A 82 3.35 -4.69 -5.09
CA PHE A 82 3.54 -3.28 -4.73
C PHE A 82 3.62 -2.39 -5.97
N GLY A 83 4.27 -2.86 -7.03
CA GLY A 83 4.29 -2.14 -8.30
C GLY A 83 2.88 -1.94 -8.86
N MET A 84 2.05 -2.96 -8.79
CA MET A 84 0.64 -2.85 -9.21
C MET A 84 -0.12 -1.86 -8.35
N LEU A 85 0.10 -1.85 -7.04
CA LEU A 85 -0.56 -0.90 -6.14
C LEU A 85 -0.12 0.54 -6.42
N ILE A 86 1.16 0.76 -6.70
CA ILE A 86 1.67 2.09 -7.06
C ILE A 86 1.01 2.58 -8.34
N GLN A 87 0.97 1.73 -9.37
CA GLN A 87 0.44 2.11 -10.67
C GLN A 87 -1.07 2.40 -10.62
N ASN A 88 -1.81 1.68 -9.78
CA ASN A 88 -3.26 1.77 -9.72
C ASN A 88 -3.80 2.38 -8.43
N GLY A 89 -2.92 2.96 -7.61
CA GLY A 89 -3.26 3.35 -6.24
C GLY A 89 -4.39 4.36 -6.09
N SER A 90 -4.59 5.23 -7.10
CA SER A 90 -5.67 6.20 -7.05
C SER A 90 -7.03 5.61 -7.44
N ASN A 91 -7.05 4.39 -7.99
CA ASN A 91 -8.25 3.74 -8.51
C ASN A 91 -8.65 2.49 -7.72
N LEU A 92 -8.14 2.33 -6.51
CA LEU A 92 -8.50 1.18 -5.67
C LEU A 92 -9.95 1.29 -5.22
N LEU A 93 -10.58 0.13 -5.03
CA LEU A 93 -11.94 0.10 -4.49
C LEU A 93 -11.91 0.43 -2.99
N GLY A 94 -12.95 1.12 -2.52
CA GLY A 94 -13.10 1.45 -1.12
C GLY A 94 -12.50 2.80 -0.77
N ALA A 95 -12.20 2.98 0.52
CA ALA A 95 -11.80 4.28 1.08
C ALA A 95 -10.30 4.56 0.98
N VAL A 96 -9.49 3.55 0.61
CA VAL A 96 -8.03 3.65 0.63
C VAL A 96 -7.49 4.04 -0.73
N GLN A 97 -6.53 4.96 -0.75
CA GLN A 97 -5.77 5.30 -1.95
C GLN A 97 -4.28 5.31 -1.63
N LEU A 98 -3.47 4.99 -2.62
CA LEU A 98 -2.00 4.96 -2.51
C LEU A 98 -1.45 5.87 -3.60
N ILE A 99 -0.83 6.98 -3.21
CA ILE A 99 -0.35 8.00 -4.14
C ILE A 99 1.18 7.99 -4.16
N ALA A 100 1.75 7.72 -5.33
CA ALA A 100 3.20 7.70 -5.50
C ALA A 100 3.77 9.10 -5.56
N GLY A 101 5.04 9.23 -5.18
CA GLY A 101 5.80 10.46 -5.39
C GLY A 101 5.58 11.58 -4.38
N GLU A 102 4.98 11.28 -3.26
CA GLU A 102 4.80 12.29 -2.21
C GLU A 102 5.59 12.01 -0.98
#